data_9d3c0c0182dc4d3d2ae69a6586f13f11
#
_entry.id   9d3c0c0182dc4d3d2ae69a6586f13f11
#
_cell.length_a   1.000
_cell.length_b   1.000
_cell.length_c   1.000
_cell.angle_alpha   90.00
_cell.angle_beta   90.00
_cell.angle_gamma   90.00
#
_symmetry.space_group_name_H-M   'P 1'
#
loop_
_entity.id
_entity.type
_entity.pdbx_description
1 polymer ?
#
loop_
_entity_poly.entity_id
_entity_poly.type
_entity_poly.pdbx_seq_one_letter_code
_entity_poly.pdbx_strand_id
1 'polypeptide(L)'
;MNMASSDWLHKAKQMGLLPDDARLPDSAHRPWPLTLLTALGAWLAAIPLLALLVLLFAGVFEHGRQVVGGLIVGFSLWGGAIFFLRQKAAPLFLEQLAVPGMLAGTAFMAYGLSRELGAAGISLFLGGMALLSATQVASTWLRAL
;
A
#
# COMPACT_ATOMS: atom_id res chain seq x y z
N MET A 1 -20.79 -2.56 -4.81
CA MET A 1 -21.59 -2.77 -6.03
C MET A 1 -21.80 -1.41 -6.66
N ASN A 2 -21.20 -1.14 -7.82
CA ASN A 2 -21.18 0.21 -8.41
C ASN A 2 -22.53 0.45 -9.12
N MET A 3 -23.33 1.39 -8.63
CA MET A 3 -24.63 1.78 -9.24
C MET A 3 -24.50 2.10 -10.73
N ALA A 4 -23.38 2.66 -11.16
CA ALA A 4 -23.11 2.97 -12.56
C ALA A 4 -23.01 1.73 -13.47
N SER A 5 -22.54 0.59 -12.97
CA SER A 5 -22.37 -0.62 -13.78
C SER A 5 -23.67 -1.40 -14.01
N SER A 6 -24.65 -1.26 -13.13
CA SER A 6 -25.97 -1.86 -13.32
C SER A 6 -26.84 -1.06 -14.30
N ASP A 7 -26.64 0.25 -14.34
CA ASP A 7 -27.46 1.16 -15.15
C ASP A 7 -27.16 1.02 -16.66
N TRP A 8 -25.89 0.93 -17.04
CA TRP A 8 -25.54 0.71 -18.46
C TRP A 8 -25.93 -0.69 -18.95
N LEU A 9 -25.89 -1.72 -18.08
CA LEU A 9 -26.31 -3.07 -18.44
C LEU A 9 -27.81 -3.14 -18.73
N HIS A 10 -28.62 -2.49 -17.89
CA HIS A 10 -30.07 -2.35 -18.13
C HIS A 10 -30.36 -1.60 -19.44
N LYS A 11 -29.61 -0.54 -19.71
CA LYS A 11 -29.77 0.25 -20.93
C LYS A 11 -29.35 -0.53 -22.19
N ALA A 12 -28.26 -1.32 -22.11
CA ALA A 12 -27.82 -2.17 -23.20
C ALA A 12 -28.79 -3.32 -23.51
N LYS A 13 -29.42 -3.91 -22.48
CA LYS A 13 -30.50 -4.89 -22.63
C LYS A 13 -31.73 -4.28 -23.29
N GLN A 14 -32.15 -3.11 -22.84
CA GLN A 14 -33.30 -2.40 -23.43
C GLN A 14 -33.09 -2.03 -24.90
N MET A 15 -31.86 -1.77 -25.32
CA MET A 15 -31.50 -1.48 -26.71
C MET A 15 -31.30 -2.76 -27.57
N GLY A 16 -31.50 -3.96 -27.01
CA GLY A 16 -31.33 -5.21 -27.73
C GLY A 16 -29.88 -5.55 -28.10
N LEU A 17 -28.90 -4.83 -27.50
CA LEU A 17 -27.47 -5.01 -27.75
C LEU A 17 -26.88 -6.20 -26.95
N LEU A 18 -27.61 -6.69 -25.95
CA LEU A 18 -27.21 -7.80 -25.11
C LEU A 18 -28.39 -8.75 -24.91
N PRO A 19 -28.18 -10.08 -24.91
CA PRO A 19 -29.22 -11.06 -24.60
C PRO A 19 -29.72 -10.87 -23.16
N ASP A 20 -30.98 -11.24 -22.91
CA ASP A 20 -31.64 -11.02 -21.59
C ASP A 20 -30.96 -11.79 -20.44
N ASP A 21 -30.28 -12.90 -20.75
CA ASP A 21 -29.50 -13.71 -19.81
C ASP A 21 -28.09 -13.18 -19.55
N ALA A 22 -27.66 -12.12 -20.23
CA ALA A 22 -26.34 -11.51 -20.01
C ALA A 22 -26.22 -11.04 -18.56
N ARG A 23 -25.24 -11.59 -17.86
CA ARG A 23 -24.87 -11.22 -16.49
C ARG A 23 -23.54 -10.49 -16.52
N LEU A 24 -23.39 -9.53 -15.61
CA LEU A 24 -22.07 -8.95 -15.39
C LEU A 24 -21.12 -10.07 -14.95
N PRO A 25 -19.89 -10.13 -15.50
CA PRO A 25 -18.88 -11.04 -14.99
C PRO A 25 -18.74 -10.82 -13.49
N ASP A 26 -18.77 -11.90 -12.75
CA ASP A 26 -18.61 -11.84 -11.30
C ASP A 26 -17.23 -11.24 -11.00
N SER A 27 -17.19 -9.97 -10.64
CA SER A 27 -15.96 -9.22 -10.41
C SER A 27 -15.16 -9.76 -9.21
N ALA A 28 -15.76 -10.72 -8.47
CA ALA A 28 -15.14 -11.37 -7.33
C ALA A 28 -14.11 -12.46 -7.72
N HIS A 29 -14.10 -12.96 -8.94
CA HIS A 29 -13.14 -14.00 -9.37
C HIS A 29 -12.00 -13.38 -10.20
N ARG A 30 -11.15 -12.60 -9.54
CA ARG A 30 -9.86 -12.26 -10.16
C ARG A 30 -9.01 -13.53 -10.23
N PRO A 31 -8.54 -13.96 -11.41
CA PRO A 31 -7.68 -15.13 -11.50
C PRO A 31 -6.43 -14.90 -10.64
N TRP A 32 -6.19 -15.83 -9.72
CA TRP A 32 -5.08 -15.77 -8.78
C TRP A 32 -3.70 -15.50 -9.44
N PRO A 33 -3.42 -15.98 -10.69
CA PRO A 33 -2.16 -15.66 -11.34
C PRO A 33 -1.99 -14.16 -11.64
N LEU A 34 -3.08 -13.46 -11.97
CA LEU A 34 -3.06 -12.02 -12.21
C LEU A 34 -2.74 -11.24 -10.92
N THR A 35 -3.33 -11.65 -9.82
CA THR A 35 -3.05 -11.04 -8.50
C THR A 35 -1.60 -11.27 -8.08
N LEU A 36 -1.08 -12.47 -8.28
CA LEU A 36 0.30 -12.83 -7.97
C LEU A 36 1.29 -12.05 -8.85
N LEU A 37 1.02 -11.94 -10.16
CA LEU A 37 1.86 -11.18 -11.09
C LEU A 37 1.88 -9.70 -10.73
N THR A 38 0.74 -9.13 -10.36
CA THR A 38 0.63 -7.73 -9.94
C THR A 38 1.39 -7.47 -8.63
N ALA A 39 1.28 -8.39 -7.68
CA ALA A 39 2.01 -8.32 -6.43
C ALA A 39 3.52 -8.39 -6.65
N LEU A 40 4.00 -9.37 -7.45
CA LEU A 40 5.41 -9.47 -7.83
C LEU A 40 5.91 -8.20 -8.55
N GLY A 41 5.13 -7.67 -9.48
CA GLY A 41 5.46 -6.41 -10.18
C GLY A 41 5.59 -5.23 -9.22
N ALA A 42 4.68 -5.11 -8.24
CA ALA A 42 4.74 -4.06 -7.23
C ALA A 42 5.98 -4.19 -6.33
N TRP A 43 6.33 -5.41 -5.91
CA TRP A 43 7.54 -5.65 -5.11
C TRP A 43 8.82 -5.36 -5.89
N LEU A 44 8.91 -5.79 -7.15
CA LEU A 44 10.05 -5.48 -8.01
C LEU A 44 10.19 -3.98 -8.28
N ALA A 45 9.09 -3.27 -8.46
CA ALA A 45 9.09 -1.81 -8.63
C ALA A 45 9.46 -1.07 -7.32
N ALA A 46 9.15 -1.64 -6.16
CA ALA A 46 9.49 -1.06 -4.87
C ALA A 46 11.01 -0.97 -4.64
N ILE A 47 11.78 -1.96 -5.12
CA ILE A 47 13.24 -2.01 -4.92
C ILE A 47 13.95 -0.78 -5.51
N PRO A 48 13.84 -0.47 -6.82
CA PRO A 48 14.49 0.72 -7.39
C PRO A 48 13.91 2.02 -6.83
N LEU A 49 12.62 2.06 -6.51
CA LEU A 49 12.00 3.22 -5.88
C LEU A 49 12.61 3.51 -4.50
N LEU A 50 12.80 2.49 -3.68
CA LEU A 50 13.43 2.60 -2.38
C LEU A 50 14.91 2.98 -2.49
N ALA A 51 15.64 2.39 -3.44
CA ALA A 51 17.02 2.77 -3.72
C ALA A 51 17.15 4.24 -4.10
N LEU A 52 16.28 4.71 -5.00
CA LEU A 52 16.21 6.13 -5.39
C LEU A 52 15.91 7.03 -4.18
N LEU A 53 14.99 6.62 -3.33
CA LEU A 53 14.62 7.36 -2.14
C LEU A 53 15.80 7.46 -1.15
N VAL A 54 16.51 6.36 -0.92
CA VAL A 54 17.73 6.34 -0.09
C VAL A 54 18.78 7.30 -0.66
N LEU A 55 19.04 7.26 -1.97
CA LEU A 55 19.98 8.16 -2.63
C LEU A 55 19.56 9.63 -2.52
N LEU A 56 18.28 9.93 -2.73
CA LEU A 56 17.76 11.29 -2.66
C LEU A 56 17.91 11.90 -1.26
N PHE A 57 17.71 11.10 -0.24
CA PHE A 57 17.77 11.55 1.16
C PHE A 57 19.11 11.28 1.84
N ALA A 58 20.11 10.67 1.15
CA ALA A 58 21.41 10.37 1.71
C ALA A 58 22.06 11.59 2.37
N GLY A 59 22.05 12.77 1.71
CA GLY A 59 22.59 14.01 2.24
C GLY A 59 21.88 14.53 3.51
N VAL A 60 20.61 14.19 3.70
CA VAL A 60 19.86 14.59 4.91
C VAL A 60 20.34 13.79 6.12
N PHE A 61 20.76 12.55 5.90
CA PHE A 61 21.24 11.65 6.96
C PHE A 61 22.70 11.94 7.37
N GLU A 62 23.52 12.54 6.49
CA GLU A 62 24.92 12.83 6.74
C GLU A 62 25.14 14.04 7.68
N HIS A 63 24.25 15.00 7.73
CA HIS A 63 24.44 16.29 8.41
C HIS A 63 23.91 16.37 9.84
N GLY A 64 23.94 15.29 10.62
CA GLY A 64 23.47 15.28 12.02
C GLY A 64 21.95 15.40 12.20
N ARG A 65 21.18 15.43 11.11
CA ARG A 65 19.71 15.49 11.10
C ARG A 65 19.08 14.10 10.91
N GLN A 66 19.83 13.05 11.20
CA GLN A 66 19.43 11.66 10.94
C GLN A 66 18.07 11.33 11.60
N VAL A 67 17.86 11.74 12.86
CA VAL A 67 16.59 11.51 13.57
C VAL A 67 15.44 12.19 12.86
N VAL A 68 15.57 13.50 12.64
CA VAL A 68 14.51 14.31 12.03
C VAL A 68 14.22 13.85 10.59
N GLY A 69 15.27 13.62 9.80
CA GLY A 69 15.15 13.14 8.43
C GLY A 69 14.49 11.76 8.35
N GLY A 70 14.95 10.83 9.19
CA GLY A 70 14.37 9.48 9.27
C GLY A 70 12.89 9.48 9.67
N LEU A 71 12.52 10.33 10.63
CA LEU A 71 11.12 10.47 11.04
C LEU A 71 10.26 11.11 9.95
N ILE A 72 10.70 12.22 9.35
CA ILE A 72 9.91 12.91 8.30
C ILE A 72 9.69 11.96 7.11
N VAL A 73 10.75 11.38 6.57
CA VAL A 73 10.66 10.47 5.41
C VAL A 73 9.84 9.23 5.77
N GLY A 74 10.12 8.65 6.94
CA GLY A 74 9.44 7.45 7.42
C GLY A 74 7.94 7.67 7.63
N PHE A 75 7.54 8.75 8.30
CA PHE A 75 6.13 9.08 8.50
C PHE A 75 5.42 9.44 7.20
N SER A 76 6.09 10.12 6.27
CA SER A 76 5.51 10.45 4.96
C SER A 76 5.22 9.19 4.15
N LEU A 77 6.15 8.24 4.12
CA LEU A 77 5.95 6.96 3.44
C LEU A 77 4.88 6.11 4.09
N TRP A 78 4.93 5.97 5.42
CA TRP A 78 3.99 5.16 6.18
C TRP A 78 2.58 5.75 6.12
N GLY A 79 2.45 7.06 6.33
CA GLY A 79 1.16 7.78 6.23
C GLY A 79 0.59 7.77 4.82
N GLY A 80 1.44 7.96 3.80
CA GLY A 80 1.04 7.84 2.39
C GLY A 80 0.53 6.45 2.05
N ALA A 81 1.20 5.40 2.52
CA ALA A 81 0.76 4.01 2.33
C ALA A 81 -0.62 3.77 2.96
N ILE A 82 -0.86 4.23 4.20
CA ILE A 82 -2.17 4.13 4.86
C ILE A 82 -3.23 4.92 4.10
N PHE A 83 -2.90 6.10 3.62
CA PHE A 83 -3.82 6.93 2.83
C PHE A 83 -4.30 6.16 1.59
N PHE A 84 -3.39 5.53 0.84
CA PHE A 84 -3.74 4.72 -0.32
C PHE A 84 -4.56 3.46 0.04
N LEU A 85 -4.24 2.78 1.14
CA LEU A 85 -5.01 1.64 1.64
C LEU A 85 -6.45 2.02 2.03
N ARG A 86 -6.68 3.25 2.45
CA ARG A 86 -8.03 3.74 2.84
C ARG A 86 -8.86 4.23 1.66
N GLN A 87 -8.26 4.46 0.50
CA GLN A 87 -8.98 4.86 -0.71
C GLN A 87 -9.74 3.67 -1.30
N LYS A 88 -11.07 3.76 -1.36
CA LYS A 88 -11.95 2.70 -1.88
C LYS A 88 -11.77 2.41 -3.40
N ALA A 89 -11.11 3.30 -4.13
CA ALA A 89 -10.92 3.23 -5.59
C ALA A 89 -9.44 3.21 -5.98
N ALA A 90 -8.53 2.85 -5.07
CA ALA A 90 -7.11 2.77 -5.40
C ALA A 90 -6.87 1.69 -6.46
N PRO A 91 -6.03 1.94 -7.48
CA PRO A 91 -5.60 0.89 -8.41
C PRO A 91 -4.91 -0.25 -7.62
N LEU A 92 -5.15 -1.49 -8.05
CA LEU A 92 -4.60 -2.69 -7.40
C LEU A 92 -3.08 -2.60 -7.18
N PHE A 93 -2.37 -2.00 -8.14
CA PHE A 93 -0.93 -1.80 -8.05
C PHE A 93 -0.52 -0.92 -6.86
N LEU A 94 -1.23 0.19 -6.62
CA LEU A 94 -0.96 1.09 -5.50
C LEU A 94 -1.30 0.44 -4.16
N GLU A 95 -2.33 -0.38 -4.10
CA GLU A 95 -2.68 -1.15 -2.92
C GLU A 95 -1.57 -2.15 -2.56
N GLN A 96 -1.00 -2.83 -3.56
CA GLN A 96 0.13 -3.75 -3.36
C GLN A 96 1.43 -3.01 -3.02
N LEU A 97 1.64 -1.80 -3.54
CA LEU A 97 2.80 -0.97 -3.24
C LEU A 97 2.76 -0.39 -1.82
N ALA A 98 1.57 -0.28 -1.23
CA ALA A 98 1.41 0.25 0.12
C ALA A 98 2.13 -0.61 1.19
N VAL A 99 2.15 -1.93 1.04
CA VAL A 99 2.84 -2.83 1.99
C VAL A 99 4.35 -2.58 2.01
N PRO A 100 5.09 -2.64 0.89
CA PRO A 100 6.50 -2.26 0.88
C PRO A 100 6.74 -0.80 1.30
N GLY A 101 5.82 0.11 1.00
CA GLY A 101 5.87 1.49 1.46
C GLY A 101 5.81 1.63 2.99
N MET A 102 4.93 0.88 3.65
CA MET A 102 4.85 0.83 5.12
C MET A 102 6.12 0.24 5.74
N LEU A 103 6.66 -0.84 5.17
CA LEU A 103 7.90 -1.46 5.63
C LEU A 103 9.08 -0.49 5.50
N ALA A 104 9.19 0.18 4.36
CA ALA A 104 10.22 1.18 4.12
C ALA A 104 10.11 2.36 5.08
N GLY A 105 8.89 2.90 5.27
CA GLY A 105 8.64 3.97 6.22
C GLY A 105 9.08 3.60 7.63
N THR A 106 8.73 2.40 8.09
CA THR A 106 9.17 1.88 9.38
C THR A 106 10.69 1.74 9.46
N ALA A 107 11.34 1.25 8.41
CA ALA A 107 12.80 1.10 8.35
C ALA A 107 13.51 2.46 8.40
N PHE A 108 13.02 3.49 7.70
CA PHE A 108 13.57 4.85 7.77
C PHE A 108 13.43 5.46 9.16
N MET A 109 12.28 5.28 9.82
CA MET A 109 12.09 5.73 11.21
C MET A 109 13.05 5.01 12.17
N ALA A 110 13.15 3.67 12.06
CA ALA A 110 14.06 2.88 12.88
C ALA A 110 15.53 3.28 12.66
N TYR A 111 15.94 3.53 11.41
CA TYR A 111 17.28 4.02 11.09
C TYR A 111 17.52 5.40 11.71
N GLY A 112 16.57 6.33 11.60
CA GLY A 112 16.66 7.64 12.23
C GLY A 112 16.86 7.56 13.75
N LEU A 113 16.12 6.67 14.41
CA LEU A 113 16.15 6.49 15.86
C LEU A 113 17.26 5.58 16.38
N SER A 114 18.01 4.91 15.49
CA SER A 114 18.97 3.85 15.86
C SER A 114 20.08 4.31 16.81
N ARG A 115 20.48 5.57 16.71
CA ARG A 115 21.51 6.15 17.59
C ARG A 115 21.00 6.54 18.96
N GLU A 116 19.70 6.83 19.09
CA GLU A 116 19.10 7.32 20.34
C GLU A 116 18.52 6.19 21.21
N LEU A 117 17.93 5.18 20.59
CA LEU A 117 17.14 4.16 21.29
C LEU A 117 17.92 2.89 21.69
N GLY A 118 19.11 2.67 21.14
CA GLY A 118 19.82 1.39 21.31
C GLY A 118 19.01 0.17 20.77
N ALA A 119 19.58 -1.02 20.90
CA ALA A 119 18.99 -2.23 20.29
C ALA A 119 17.61 -2.61 20.88
N ALA A 120 17.46 -2.52 22.20
CA ALA A 120 16.19 -2.85 22.87
C ALA A 120 15.08 -1.88 22.49
N GLY A 121 15.36 -0.57 22.45
CA GLY A 121 14.39 0.44 22.06
C GLY A 121 13.95 0.31 20.60
N ILE A 122 14.88 0.00 19.70
CA ILE A 122 14.56 -0.25 18.29
C ILE A 122 13.68 -1.50 18.13
N SER A 123 13.96 -2.57 18.88
CA SER A 123 13.12 -3.79 18.82
C SER A 123 11.69 -3.51 19.29
N LEU A 124 11.52 -2.75 20.36
CA LEU A 124 10.19 -2.33 20.86
C LEU A 124 9.48 -1.42 19.85
N PHE A 125 10.19 -0.48 19.24
CA PHE A 125 9.65 0.41 18.21
C PHE A 125 9.17 -0.38 16.99
N LEU A 126 10.00 -1.29 16.48
CA LEU A 126 9.65 -2.16 15.33
C LEU A 126 8.45 -3.06 15.65
N GLY A 127 8.40 -3.64 16.86
CA GLY A 127 7.26 -4.42 17.32
C GLY A 127 5.97 -3.62 17.39
N GLY A 128 6.01 -2.40 17.91
CA GLY A 128 4.88 -1.47 17.95
C GLY A 128 4.40 -1.08 16.55
N MET A 129 5.33 -0.73 15.66
CA MET A 129 5.00 -0.38 14.27
C MET A 129 4.44 -1.58 13.48
N ALA A 130 4.95 -2.79 13.73
CA ALA A 130 4.40 -4.01 13.14
C ALA A 130 2.96 -4.26 13.57
N LEU A 131 2.66 -4.10 14.87
CA LEU A 131 1.31 -4.22 15.43
C LEU A 131 0.36 -3.17 14.81
N LEU A 132 0.78 -1.91 14.75
CA LEU A 132 0.00 -0.84 14.12
C LEU A 132 -0.27 -1.13 12.64
N SER A 133 0.74 -1.59 11.90
CA SER A 133 0.60 -1.97 10.50
C SER A 133 -0.36 -3.14 10.32
N ALA A 134 -0.27 -4.16 11.16
CA ALA A 134 -1.15 -5.32 11.14
C ALA A 134 -2.62 -4.94 11.37
N THR A 135 -2.90 -4.04 12.32
CA THR A 135 -4.28 -3.57 12.55
C THR A 135 -4.85 -2.80 11.36
N GLN A 136 -4.04 -2.02 10.65
CA GLN A 136 -4.49 -1.28 9.46
C GLN A 136 -4.78 -2.23 8.29
N VAL A 137 -3.92 -3.21 8.05
CA VAL A 137 -4.11 -4.21 6.99
C VAL A 137 -5.32 -5.09 7.30
N ALA A 138 -5.45 -5.61 8.53
CA ALA A 138 -6.59 -6.44 8.93
C ALA A 138 -7.93 -5.70 8.77
N SER A 139 -8.00 -4.41 9.11
CA SER A 139 -9.22 -3.61 8.96
C SER A 139 -9.64 -3.43 7.50
N THR A 140 -8.70 -3.43 6.57
CA THR A 140 -8.97 -3.31 5.13
C THR A 140 -9.49 -4.63 4.55
N TRP A 141 -8.94 -5.75 4.98
CA TRP A 141 -9.40 -7.09 4.57
C TRP A 141 -10.80 -7.42 5.10
N LEU A 142 -11.11 -7.06 6.34
CA LEU A 142 -12.43 -7.26 6.93
C LEU A 142 -13.54 -6.43 6.26
N ARG A 143 -13.20 -5.34 5.56
CA ARG A 143 -14.16 -4.54 4.80
C ARG A 143 -14.38 -5.06 3.38
N ALA A 144 -13.53 -5.97 2.91
CA ALA A 144 -13.60 -6.57 1.57
C ALA A 144 -14.38 -7.90 1.56
N LEU A 145 -14.68 -8.47 2.75
CA LEU A 145 -15.57 -9.61 2.97
C LEU A 145 -17.01 -9.13 3.19
#